data_7b55c48078685450dee3d4af4c96fcba
#
_entry.id   7b55c48078685450dee3d4af4c96fcba
#
_cell.length_a   1.000
_cell.length_b   1.000
_cell.length_c   1.000
_cell.angle_alpha   90.00
_cell.angle_beta   90.00
_cell.angle_gamma   90.00
#
_symmetry.space_group_name_H-M   'P 1'
#
loop_
_entity.id
_entity.type
_entity.pdbx_description
1 polymer ?
#
loop_
_entity_poly.entity_id
_entity_poly.type
_entity_poly.pdbx_seq_one_letter_code
_entity_poly.pdbx_strand_id
1 'polypeptide(L)'
;MERLINVLGKGFVGGRYAELTPKVIVNERNDYEVKSNEVLYFISTIDNYNVHTNPYLDIETNLTTLIKTLESCKGKDVTFNFISSWFVYGDVPLPAKETAHCDPKGFYSITKRTAEQLLISYCETFGMNYRILRLPNVLGETDTKVSKKKNALQYMLRQVQNNETLSLYDGGYAVRDYLYVDDVVSAINLILQKGNLNEIYNIGSGESVSVRTCIDYAIEKSGSTSKIEVIEPAKFHKVVQTVNMEIDNTKIKELGFLPKYTIYDIIDRLLEKNPII
;
A
#
# COMPACT_ATOMS: atom_id res chain seq x y z
N MET A 1 1.41 -28.99 -5.08
CA MET A 1 2.81 -28.49 -4.97
C MET A 1 2.74 -27.02 -4.57
N GLU A 2 3.52 -26.61 -3.57
CA GLU A 2 3.64 -25.19 -3.23
C GLU A 2 4.32 -24.43 -4.38
N ARG A 3 3.70 -23.30 -4.77
CA ARG A 3 4.20 -22.46 -5.88
C ARG A 3 5.50 -21.78 -5.49
N LEU A 4 6.45 -21.70 -6.40
CA LEU A 4 7.63 -20.84 -6.26
C LEU A 4 7.24 -19.43 -6.70
N ILE A 5 7.39 -18.44 -5.80
CA ILE A 5 6.99 -17.06 -6.05
C ILE A 5 8.22 -16.19 -6.23
N ASN A 6 8.30 -15.45 -7.32
CA ASN A 6 9.36 -14.49 -7.57
C ASN A 6 8.95 -13.10 -7.10
N VAL A 7 9.60 -12.59 -6.08
CA VAL A 7 9.36 -11.26 -5.48
C VAL A 7 10.35 -10.24 -6.02
N LEU A 8 9.82 -9.18 -6.63
CA LEU A 8 10.59 -8.01 -7.05
C LEU A 8 10.22 -6.82 -6.17
N GLY A 9 11.21 -6.28 -5.45
CA GLY A 9 11.03 -5.16 -4.52
C GLY A 9 10.96 -5.56 -3.05
N LYS A 10 12.13 -5.62 -2.39
CA LYS A 10 12.30 -5.93 -0.95
C LYS A 10 12.15 -4.66 -0.10
N GLY A 11 11.01 -3.96 -0.24
CA GLY A 11 10.59 -2.86 0.63
C GLY A 11 9.89 -3.37 1.90
N PHE A 12 9.13 -2.50 2.59
CA PHE A 12 8.39 -2.84 3.81
C PHE A 12 7.47 -4.06 3.59
N VAL A 13 6.51 -3.97 2.68
CA VAL A 13 5.55 -5.06 2.44
C VAL A 13 6.21 -6.24 1.74
N GLY A 14 7.01 -6.02 0.70
CA GLY A 14 7.67 -7.09 -0.04
C GLY A 14 8.72 -7.85 0.79
N GLY A 15 9.42 -7.16 1.69
CA GLY A 15 10.33 -7.78 2.65
C GLY A 15 9.59 -8.66 3.64
N ARG A 16 8.47 -8.16 4.20
CA ARG A 16 7.64 -8.94 5.12
C ARG A 16 6.97 -10.14 4.45
N TYR A 17 6.55 -9.97 3.18
CA TYR A 17 6.03 -11.08 2.38
C TYR A 17 7.08 -12.19 2.22
N ALA A 18 8.31 -11.84 1.86
CA ALA A 18 9.39 -12.81 1.68
C ALA A 18 9.79 -13.51 3.00
N GLU A 19 9.64 -12.83 4.14
CA GLU A 19 9.93 -13.39 5.46
C GLU A 19 8.89 -14.42 5.89
N LEU A 20 7.60 -14.15 5.61
CA LEU A 20 6.48 -14.98 6.10
C LEU A 20 6.05 -16.07 5.11
N THR A 21 6.49 -15.99 3.84
CA THR A 21 6.05 -16.93 2.80
C THR A 21 7.18 -17.90 2.43
N PRO A 22 6.95 -19.22 2.52
CA PRO A 22 7.94 -20.19 2.07
C PRO A 22 8.09 -20.18 0.54
N LYS A 23 9.24 -20.67 0.04
CA LYS A 23 9.51 -20.82 -1.41
C LYS A 23 9.41 -19.53 -2.21
N VAL A 24 10.08 -18.51 -1.72
CA VAL A 24 10.20 -17.20 -2.39
C VAL A 24 11.61 -17.02 -2.95
N ILE A 25 11.71 -16.56 -4.20
CA ILE A 25 12.94 -16.00 -4.77
C ILE A 25 12.81 -14.49 -4.73
N VAL A 26 13.72 -13.79 -4.05
CA VAL A 26 13.76 -12.33 -4.02
C VAL A 26 14.85 -11.85 -4.98
N ASN A 27 14.49 -10.98 -5.91
CA ASN A 27 15.47 -10.37 -6.79
C ASN A 27 16.30 -9.32 -6.06
N GLU A 28 17.59 -9.28 -6.38
CA GLU A 28 18.47 -8.20 -5.94
C GLU A 28 18.09 -6.87 -6.58
N ARG A 29 18.60 -5.78 -6.01
CA ARG A 29 18.33 -4.44 -6.54
C ARG A 29 18.83 -4.32 -7.98
N ASN A 30 17.99 -3.79 -8.87
CA ASN A 30 18.22 -3.65 -10.30
C ASN A 30 18.29 -4.98 -11.10
N ASP A 31 17.96 -6.09 -10.49
CA ASP A 31 17.71 -7.34 -11.19
C ASP A 31 16.20 -7.45 -11.49
N TYR A 32 15.83 -7.32 -12.75
CA TYR A 32 14.44 -7.34 -13.22
C TYR A 32 14.09 -8.64 -13.95
N GLU A 33 15.00 -9.60 -13.96
CA GLU A 33 14.79 -10.89 -14.62
C GLU A 33 13.81 -11.76 -13.82
N VAL A 34 12.79 -12.28 -14.50
CA VAL A 34 11.76 -13.12 -13.87
C VAL A 34 12.25 -14.57 -13.80
N LYS A 35 12.18 -15.16 -12.61
CA LYS A 35 12.77 -16.46 -12.23
C LYS A 35 11.74 -17.54 -11.91
N SER A 36 10.44 -17.23 -11.97
CA SER A 36 9.36 -18.21 -11.77
C SER A 36 8.10 -17.81 -12.52
N ASN A 37 7.14 -18.72 -12.62
CA ASN A 37 5.87 -18.48 -13.32
C ASN A 37 4.86 -17.64 -12.50
N GLU A 38 5.11 -17.42 -11.21
CA GLU A 38 4.28 -16.57 -10.35
C GLU A 38 5.14 -15.38 -9.88
N VAL A 39 4.86 -14.20 -10.39
CA VAL A 39 5.59 -12.96 -10.09
C VAL A 39 4.78 -12.10 -9.14
N LEU A 40 5.42 -11.57 -8.10
CA LEU A 40 4.85 -10.60 -7.19
C LEU A 40 5.70 -9.33 -7.20
N TYR A 41 5.16 -8.24 -7.76
CA TYR A 41 5.89 -7.03 -8.06
C TYR A 41 5.53 -5.89 -7.11
N PHE A 42 6.48 -5.53 -6.23
CA PHE A 42 6.35 -4.46 -5.22
C PHE A 42 7.12 -3.19 -5.57
N ILE A 43 7.92 -3.18 -6.65
CA ILE A 43 8.75 -2.01 -6.95
C ILE A 43 7.87 -0.80 -7.24
N SER A 44 8.03 0.25 -6.46
CA SER A 44 7.30 1.51 -6.60
C SER A 44 7.95 2.62 -5.79
N THR A 45 7.76 3.87 -6.19
CA THR A 45 7.81 5.00 -5.28
C THR A 45 6.63 4.93 -4.29
N ILE A 46 6.61 5.77 -3.28
CA ILE A 46 5.68 5.62 -2.14
C ILE A 46 4.91 6.89 -1.77
N ASP A 47 5.24 8.03 -2.37
CA ASP A 47 4.63 9.32 -2.02
C ASP A 47 4.59 10.30 -3.20
N ASN A 48 3.75 11.32 -3.09
CA ASN A 48 3.57 12.36 -4.12
C ASN A 48 4.60 13.50 -4.04
N TYR A 49 5.53 13.50 -3.06
CA TYR A 49 6.44 14.61 -2.83
C TYR A 49 7.66 14.61 -3.76
N ASN A 50 7.91 13.52 -4.49
CA ASN A 50 9.00 13.42 -5.46
C ASN A 50 8.93 14.53 -6.54
N VAL A 51 7.73 15.03 -6.86
CA VAL A 51 7.53 16.12 -7.80
C VAL A 51 8.34 17.37 -7.46
N HIS A 52 8.67 17.61 -6.18
CA HIS A 52 9.44 18.77 -5.74
C HIS A 52 10.96 18.60 -5.84
N THR A 53 11.44 17.35 -5.85
CA THR A 53 12.88 17.06 -5.78
C THR A 53 13.39 16.33 -7.00
N ASN A 54 12.66 15.35 -7.48
CA ASN A 54 12.99 14.56 -8.67
C ASN A 54 11.70 13.99 -9.30
N PRO A 55 10.99 14.72 -10.17
CA PRO A 55 9.75 14.23 -10.79
C PRO A 55 9.96 13.02 -11.72
N TYR A 56 11.18 12.82 -12.23
CA TYR A 56 11.53 11.65 -13.05
C TYR A 56 11.52 10.34 -12.26
N LEU A 57 11.72 10.41 -10.93
CA LEU A 57 11.81 9.22 -10.07
C LEU A 57 10.54 8.36 -10.15
N ASP A 58 9.36 8.98 -10.19
CA ASP A 58 8.09 8.25 -10.32
C ASP A 58 7.96 7.58 -11.70
N ILE A 59 8.41 8.23 -12.77
CA ILE A 59 8.41 7.67 -14.12
C ILE A 59 9.39 6.50 -14.22
N GLU A 60 10.63 6.69 -13.78
CA GLU A 60 11.67 5.67 -13.86
C GLU A 60 11.35 4.44 -13.02
N THR A 61 10.88 4.66 -11.79
CA THR A 61 10.61 3.56 -10.86
C THR A 61 9.29 2.85 -11.18
N ASN A 62 8.21 3.61 -11.40
CA ASN A 62 6.88 3.01 -11.52
C ASN A 62 6.57 2.52 -12.93
N LEU A 63 7.14 3.13 -13.98
CA LEU A 63 6.84 2.80 -15.37
C LEU A 63 8.02 2.11 -16.07
N THR A 64 9.19 2.75 -16.14
CA THR A 64 10.33 2.20 -16.88
C THR A 64 10.79 0.87 -16.29
N THR A 65 10.88 0.78 -14.95
CA THR A 65 11.27 -0.46 -14.28
C THR A 65 10.23 -1.56 -14.45
N LEU A 66 8.93 -1.22 -14.43
CA LEU A 66 7.86 -2.18 -14.71
C LEU A 66 8.00 -2.76 -16.12
N ILE A 67 8.19 -1.92 -17.14
CA ILE A 67 8.33 -2.37 -18.53
C ILE A 67 9.55 -3.31 -18.66
N LYS A 68 10.70 -2.98 -18.07
CA LYS A 68 11.88 -3.86 -18.07
C LYS A 68 11.56 -5.24 -17.49
N THR A 69 10.77 -5.29 -16.41
CA THR A 69 10.36 -6.57 -15.81
C THR A 69 9.38 -7.32 -16.71
N LEU A 70 8.42 -6.63 -17.32
CA LEU A 70 7.47 -7.23 -18.26
C LEU A 70 8.17 -7.79 -19.50
N GLU A 71 9.15 -7.09 -20.05
CA GLU A 71 9.97 -7.60 -21.16
C GLU A 71 10.68 -8.91 -20.80
N SER A 72 11.12 -9.08 -19.55
CA SER A 72 11.73 -10.34 -19.09
C SER A 72 10.73 -11.50 -18.98
N CYS A 73 9.43 -11.20 -18.94
CA CYS A 73 8.34 -12.20 -18.93
C CYS A 73 7.95 -12.67 -20.32
N LYS A 74 8.32 -11.95 -21.37
CA LYS A 74 7.88 -12.19 -22.74
C LYS A 74 8.23 -13.61 -23.22
N GLY A 75 7.23 -14.32 -23.72
CA GLY A 75 7.37 -15.71 -24.18
C GLY A 75 7.45 -16.74 -23.05
N LYS A 76 7.25 -16.34 -21.79
CA LYS A 76 7.16 -17.23 -20.64
C LYS A 76 5.70 -17.36 -20.20
N ASP A 77 5.30 -18.51 -19.67
CA ASP A 77 3.98 -18.69 -19.02
C ASP A 77 4.03 -18.10 -17.60
N VAL A 78 3.72 -16.81 -17.50
CA VAL A 78 3.83 -16.03 -16.25
C VAL A 78 2.48 -15.46 -15.86
N THR A 79 2.14 -15.54 -14.57
CA THR A 79 1.12 -14.72 -13.93
C THR A 79 1.80 -13.56 -13.18
N PHE A 80 1.50 -12.34 -13.59
CA PHE A 80 2.11 -11.13 -13.03
C PHE A 80 1.19 -10.47 -12.00
N ASN A 81 1.54 -10.55 -10.72
CA ASN A 81 0.76 -9.93 -9.63
C ASN A 81 1.38 -8.58 -9.27
N PHE A 82 0.67 -7.52 -9.59
CA PHE A 82 1.11 -6.13 -9.42
C PHE A 82 0.53 -5.54 -8.15
N ILE A 83 1.41 -5.07 -7.27
CA ILE A 83 0.99 -4.35 -6.07
C ILE A 83 0.73 -2.89 -6.42
N SER A 84 -0.53 -2.51 -6.40
CA SER A 84 -1.02 -1.15 -6.61
C SER A 84 -1.42 -0.50 -5.27
N SER A 85 -2.11 0.61 -5.33
CA SER A 85 -2.47 1.42 -4.17
C SER A 85 -3.87 2.00 -4.32
N TRP A 86 -4.55 2.22 -3.20
CA TRP A 86 -5.81 2.96 -3.13
C TRP A 86 -5.72 4.38 -3.72
N PHE A 87 -4.54 4.97 -3.76
CA PHE A 87 -4.31 6.30 -4.34
C PHE A 87 -4.70 6.41 -5.83
N VAL A 88 -4.81 5.27 -6.55
CA VAL A 88 -5.23 5.28 -7.96
C VAL A 88 -6.69 5.72 -8.15
N TYR A 89 -7.51 5.62 -7.10
CA TYR A 89 -8.92 5.99 -7.19
C TYR A 89 -9.13 7.50 -7.33
N GLY A 90 -8.40 8.32 -6.58
CA GLY A 90 -8.69 9.75 -6.48
C GLY A 90 -10.06 9.98 -5.81
N ASP A 91 -10.84 10.93 -6.32
CA ASP A 91 -12.17 11.25 -5.79
C ASP A 91 -13.24 10.39 -6.49
N VAL A 92 -13.74 9.38 -5.78
CA VAL A 92 -14.77 8.45 -6.27
C VAL A 92 -15.86 8.26 -5.21
N PRO A 93 -17.04 7.76 -5.58
CA PRO A 93 -18.02 7.31 -4.59
C PRO A 93 -17.43 6.26 -3.64
N LEU A 94 -17.68 6.44 -2.35
CA LEU A 94 -17.17 5.56 -1.30
C LEU A 94 -18.26 4.62 -0.77
N PRO A 95 -17.92 3.38 -0.39
CA PRO A 95 -16.57 2.78 -0.48
C PRO A 95 -16.17 2.50 -1.94
N ALA A 96 -14.88 2.70 -2.24
CA ALA A 96 -14.34 2.58 -3.60
C ALA A 96 -14.31 1.13 -4.05
N LYS A 97 -15.02 0.80 -5.13
CA LYS A 97 -15.05 -0.54 -5.76
C LYS A 97 -13.95 -0.67 -6.80
N GLU A 98 -13.53 -1.90 -7.10
CA GLU A 98 -12.53 -2.19 -8.14
C GLU A 98 -12.93 -1.66 -9.52
N THR A 99 -14.24 -1.58 -9.77
CA THR A 99 -14.84 -1.07 -11.01
C THR A 99 -14.98 0.45 -11.05
N ALA A 100 -14.67 1.17 -9.97
CA ALA A 100 -14.78 2.62 -9.94
C ALA A 100 -13.85 3.27 -10.97
N HIS A 101 -14.34 4.37 -11.58
CA HIS A 101 -13.50 5.19 -12.45
C HIS A 101 -12.39 5.82 -11.62
N CYS A 102 -11.13 5.57 -12.00
CA CYS A 102 -9.97 6.11 -11.29
C CYS A 102 -9.62 7.50 -11.80
N ASP A 103 -9.52 8.48 -10.87
CA ASP A 103 -9.13 9.88 -11.14
C ASP A 103 -7.96 10.31 -10.21
N PRO A 104 -6.76 9.72 -10.38
CA PRO A 104 -5.62 9.97 -9.50
C PRO A 104 -5.14 11.43 -9.57
N LYS A 105 -4.73 12.00 -8.42
CA LYS A 105 -4.44 13.44 -8.29
C LYS A 105 -2.96 13.83 -8.27
N GLY A 106 -2.04 12.94 -7.93
CA GLY A 106 -0.61 13.26 -7.78
C GLY A 106 0.29 12.41 -8.65
N PHE A 107 1.56 12.79 -8.80
CA PHE A 107 2.53 12.07 -9.66
C PHE A 107 2.62 10.59 -9.32
N TYR A 108 2.75 10.25 -8.04
CA TYR A 108 2.76 8.85 -7.59
C TYR A 108 1.48 8.12 -8.01
N SER A 109 0.33 8.67 -7.68
CA SER A 109 -0.97 8.04 -7.95
C SER A 109 -1.28 7.95 -9.45
N ILE A 110 -0.93 8.96 -10.23
CA ILE A 110 -1.06 8.95 -11.69
C ILE A 110 -0.15 7.88 -12.30
N THR A 111 1.12 7.82 -11.92
CA THR A 111 2.05 6.81 -12.45
C THR A 111 1.68 5.39 -12.00
N LYS A 112 1.14 5.21 -10.78
CA LYS A 112 0.61 3.90 -10.36
C LYS A 112 -0.60 3.48 -11.19
N ARG A 113 -1.53 4.39 -11.49
CA ARG A 113 -2.67 4.08 -12.37
C ARG A 113 -2.22 3.81 -13.80
N THR A 114 -1.28 4.58 -14.32
CA THR A 114 -0.67 4.34 -15.64
C THR A 114 0.02 2.97 -15.68
N ALA A 115 0.72 2.60 -14.62
CA ALA A 115 1.36 1.28 -14.49
C ALA A 115 0.34 0.13 -14.56
N GLU A 116 -0.84 0.26 -13.91
CA GLU A 116 -1.94 -0.72 -14.05
C GLU A 116 -2.38 -0.85 -15.51
N GLN A 117 -2.57 0.27 -16.21
CA GLN A 117 -3.02 0.27 -17.60
C GLN A 117 -1.97 -0.32 -18.56
N LEU A 118 -0.69 0.02 -18.37
CA LEU A 118 0.41 -0.55 -19.14
C LEU A 118 0.55 -2.05 -18.93
N LEU A 119 0.42 -2.52 -17.68
CA LEU A 119 0.44 -3.93 -17.35
C LEU A 119 -0.67 -4.69 -18.05
N ILE A 120 -1.92 -4.21 -17.96
CA ILE A 120 -3.08 -4.83 -18.60
C ILE A 120 -2.84 -4.94 -20.10
N SER A 121 -2.52 -3.82 -20.76
CA SER A 121 -2.27 -3.77 -22.20
C SER A 121 -1.13 -4.70 -22.63
N TYR A 122 -0.05 -4.76 -21.84
CA TYR A 122 1.09 -5.64 -22.13
C TYR A 122 0.69 -7.11 -22.00
N CYS A 123 0.01 -7.49 -20.93
CA CYS A 123 -0.43 -8.86 -20.69
C CYS A 123 -1.41 -9.34 -21.77
N GLU A 124 -2.39 -8.52 -22.14
CA GLU A 124 -3.33 -8.83 -23.23
C GLU A 124 -2.62 -8.98 -24.58
N THR A 125 -1.63 -8.12 -24.87
CA THR A 125 -0.87 -8.16 -26.13
C THR A 125 -0.03 -9.45 -26.27
N PHE A 126 0.56 -9.92 -25.18
CA PHE A 126 1.49 -11.05 -25.19
C PHE A 126 0.91 -12.36 -24.60
N GLY A 127 -0.39 -12.39 -24.31
CA GLY A 127 -1.06 -13.59 -23.80
C GLY A 127 -0.62 -13.99 -22.39
N MET A 128 -0.22 -13.03 -21.56
CA MET A 128 0.16 -13.24 -20.16
C MET A 128 -1.03 -13.04 -19.24
N ASN A 129 -1.01 -13.67 -18.07
CA ASN A 129 -2.00 -13.44 -17.03
C ASN A 129 -1.51 -12.40 -16.01
N TYR A 130 -2.47 -11.69 -15.41
CA TYR A 130 -2.17 -10.72 -14.36
C TYR A 130 -3.17 -10.78 -13.20
N ARG A 131 -2.79 -10.18 -12.07
CA ARG A 131 -3.69 -9.67 -11.03
C ARG A 131 -3.17 -8.34 -10.54
N ILE A 132 -4.07 -7.41 -10.23
CA ILE A 132 -3.74 -6.10 -9.66
C ILE A 132 -4.31 -6.04 -8.25
N LEU A 133 -3.44 -5.79 -7.26
CA LEU A 133 -3.77 -5.77 -5.84
C LEU A 133 -3.63 -4.34 -5.32
N ARG A 134 -4.76 -3.68 -5.06
CA ARG A 134 -4.79 -2.30 -4.53
C ARG A 134 -4.78 -2.34 -3.02
N LEU A 135 -3.67 -1.89 -2.43
CA LEU A 135 -3.47 -1.87 -0.98
C LEU A 135 -4.02 -0.60 -0.34
N PRO A 136 -4.50 -0.67 0.93
CA PRO A 136 -4.84 0.48 1.76
C PRO A 136 -3.57 1.08 2.38
N ASN A 137 -3.71 1.83 3.48
CA ASN A 137 -2.57 2.22 4.30
C ASN A 137 -2.08 1.00 5.11
N VAL A 138 -0.86 0.57 4.86
CA VAL A 138 -0.26 -0.59 5.52
C VAL A 138 0.61 -0.12 6.68
N LEU A 139 0.37 -0.67 7.86
CA LEU A 139 1.10 -0.36 9.09
C LEU A 139 1.80 -1.60 9.63
N GLY A 140 2.89 -1.40 10.35
CA GLY A 140 3.61 -2.48 11.02
C GLY A 140 4.99 -2.06 11.51
N GLU A 141 5.44 -2.69 12.57
CA GLU A 141 6.67 -2.37 13.27
C GLU A 141 7.95 -2.63 12.46
N THR A 142 7.85 -3.44 11.41
CA THR A 142 8.98 -3.70 10.50
C THR A 142 9.22 -2.58 9.49
N ASP A 143 8.35 -1.54 9.44
CA ASP A 143 8.63 -0.36 8.63
C ASP A 143 9.64 0.57 9.32
N THR A 144 10.90 0.45 8.94
CA THR A 144 12.01 1.25 9.48
C THR A 144 12.13 2.64 8.87
N LYS A 145 11.41 2.92 7.76
CA LYS A 145 11.51 4.18 7.00
C LYS A 145 10.27 5.07 7.14
N VAL A 146 9.69 5.12 8.33
CA VAL A 146 8.51 5.93 8.63
C VAL A 146 8.86 7.41 8.68
N SER A 147 8.03 8.25 8.07
CA SER A 147 8.17 9.71 8.06
C SER A 147 6.82 10.40 7.83
N LYS A 148 6.77 11.74 7.96
CA LYS A 148 5.57 12.54 7.62
C LYS A 148 5.05 12.29 6.20
N LYS A 149 5.93 11.90 5.26
CA LYS A 149 5.60 11.65 3.84
C LYS A 149 5.24 10.20 3.57
N LYS A 150 5.64 9.28 4.46
CA LYS A 150 5.41 7.86 4.37
C LYS A 150 4.88 7.33 5.70
N ASN A 151 3.72 6.67 5.68
CA ASN A 151 3.06 6.15 6.88
C ASN A 151 2.85 7.24 7.96
N ALA A 152 2.17 8.32 7.58
CA ALA A 152 1.96 9.48 8.43
C ALA A 152 1.35 9.13 9.80
N LEU A 153 0.38 8.20 9.86
CA LEU A 153 -0.20 7.75 11.13
C LEU A 153 0.88 7.12 12.02
N GLN A 154 1.68 6.19 11.50
CA GLN A 154 2.75 5.55 12.28
C GLN A 154 3.82 6.55 12.75
N TYR A 155 4.10 7.58 11.93
CA TYR A 155 4.97 8.68 12.35
C TYR A 155 4.36 9.48 13.52
N MET A 156 3.06 9.80 13.45
CA MET A 156 2.36 10.50 14.52
C MET A 156 2.26 9.67 15.81
N LEU A 157 2.13 8.35 15.71
CA LEU A 157 2.18 7.47 16.89
C LEU A 157 3.54 7.57 17.62
N ARG A 158 4.65 7.71 16.90
CA ARG A 158 5.97 7.97 17.52
C ARG A 158 6.02 9.33 18.22
N GLN A 159 5.38 10.35 17.63
CA GLN A 159 5.27 11.66 18.29
C GLN A 159 4.45 11.55 19.58
N VAL A 160 3.36 10.79 19.59
CA VAL A 160 2.56 10.51 20.80
C VAL A 160 3.43 9.86 21.89
N GLN A 161 4.21 8.83 21.54
CA GLN A 161 5.13 8.17 22.48
C GLN A 161 6.15 9.15 23.08
N ASN A 162 6.62 10.13 22.30
CA ASN A 162 7.58 11.13 22.72
C ASN A 162 6.94 12.32 23.44
N ASN A 163 5.62 12.34 23.67
CA ASN A 163 4.88 13.49 24.21
C ASN A 163 5.05 14.79 23.39
N GLU A 164 5.27 14.65 22.06
CA GLU A 164 5.38 15.77 21.15
C GLU A 164 4.00 16.35 20.79
N THR A 165 3.96 17.64 20.42
CA THR A 165 2.75 18.24 19.86
C THR A 165 2.54 17.75 18.41
N LEU A 166 1.32 17.32 18.11
CA LEU A 166 0.93 16.86 16.79
C LEU A 166 0.18 17.95 16.02
N SER A 167 0.54 18.15 14.76
CA SER A 167 -0.19 19.04 13.86
C SER A 167 -1.08 18.21 12.94
N LEU A 168 -2.40 18.33 13.08
CA LEU A 168 -3.37 17.62 12.26
C LEU A 168 -4.04 18.55 11.25
N TYR A 169 -3.97 18.21 9.97
CA TYR A 169 -4.71 18.90 8.91
C TYR A 169 -6.21 18.79 9.14
N ASP A 170 -6.90 19.93 9.15
CA ASP A 170 -8.36 20.02 9.34
C ASP A 170 -8.87 19.19 10.55
N GLY A 171 -8.07 19.13 11.62
CA GLY A 171 -8.39 18.38 12.83
C GLY A 171 -8.24 16.86 12.75
N GLY A 172 -7.78 16.32 11.62
CA GLY A 172 -7.53 14.89 11.45
C GLY A 172 -8.78 14.06 11.16
N TYR A 173 -9.90 14.67 10.76
CA TYR A 173 -11.16 13.96 10.52
C TYR A 173 -11.21 13.16 9.21
N ALA A 174 -10.21 13.27 8.36
CA ALA A 174 -10.11 12.45 7.16
C ALA A 174 -10.06 10.96 7.50
N VAL A 175 -10.94 10.19 6.85
CA VAL A 175 -11.12 8.75 7.08
C VAL A 175 -10.21 7.94 6.18
N ARG A 176 -9.64 6.87 6.71
CA ARG A 176 -8.71 5.96 6.02
C ARG A 176 -8.97 4.52 6.40
N ASP A 177 -8.68 3.63 5.47
CA ASP A 177 -8.57 2.19 5.70
C ASP A 177 -7.11 1.83 6.05
N TYR A 178 -6.93 1.02 7.09
CA TYR A 178 -5.64 0.59 7.59
C TYR A 178 -5.60 -0.93 7.74
N LEU A 179 -4.50 -1.54 7.29
CA LEU A 179 -4.24 -2.96 7.51
C LEU A 179 -2.86 -3.20 8.13
N TYR A 180 -2.80 -4.21 8.98
CA TYR A 180 -1.53 -4.71 9.47
C TYR A 180 -0.78 -5.45 8.36
N VAL A 181 0.54 -5.31 8.31
CA VAL A 181 1.36 -5.86 7.23
C VAL A 181 1.23 -7.38 7.08
N ASP A 182 1.05 -8.13 8.19
CA ASP A 182 0.87 -9.58 8.14
C ASP A 182 -0.51 -9.97 7.57
N ASP A 183 -1.55 -9.17 7.79
CA ASP A 183 -2.86 -9.35 7.15
C ASP A 183 -2.78 -9.08 5.65
N VAL A 184 -1.97 -8.09 5.23
CA VAL A 184 -1.70 -7.85 3.80
C VAL A 184 -1.00 -9.05 3.18
N VAL A 185 -0.01 -9.65 3.84
CA VAL A 185 0.65 -10.88 3.36
C VAL A 185 -0.36 -12.03 3.23
N SER A 186 -1.23 -12.19 4.23
CA SER A 186 -2.29 -13.22 4.21
C SER A 186 -3.28 -13.02 3.07
N ALA A 187 -3.70 -11.76 2.83
CA ALA A 187 -4.57 -11.37 1.72
C ALA A 187 -3.93 -11.66 0.36
N ILE A 188 -2.67 -11.29 0.17
CA ILE A 188 -1.92 -11.57 -1.05
C ILE A 188 -1.89 -13.09 -1.30
N ASN A 189 -1.48 -13.89 -0.32
CA ASN A 189 -1.43 -15.35 -0.46
C ASN A 189 -2.80 -15.95 -0.80
N LEU A 190 -3.87 -15.44 -0.21
CA LEU A 190 -5.23 -15.88 -0.51
C LEU A 190 -5.61 -15.57 -1.96
N ILE A 191 -5.31 -14.36 -2.46
CA ILE A 191 -5.57 -13.97 -3.85
C ILE A 191 -4.74 -14.81 -4.83
N LEU A 192 -3.46 -15.06 -4.53
CA LEU A 192 -2.63 -15.91 -5.37
C LEU A 192 -3.18 -17.35 -5.44
N GLN A 193 -3.79 -17.84 -4.37
CA GLN A 193 -4.33 -19.18 -4.27
C GLN A 193 -5.71 -19.34 -4.91
N LYS A 194 -6.62 -18.39 -4.67
CA LYS A 194 -8.05 -18.49 -5.00
C LYS A 194 -8.55 -17.42 -5.96
N GLY A 195 -7.82 -16.33 -6.14
CA GLY A 195 -8.25 -15.21 -6.97
C GLY A 195 -8.23 -15.55 -8.46
N ASN A 196 -9.24 -15.09 -9.18
CA ASN A 196 -9.30 -15.21 -10.64
C ASN A 196 -8.15 -14.45 -11.30
N LEU A 197 -7.72 -14.95 -12.46
CA LEU A 197 -6.76 -14.27 -13.32
C LEU A 197 -7.41 -13.08 -14.03
N ASN A 198 -6.59 -12.12 -14.43
CA ASN A 198 -6.97 -10.92 -15.19
C ASN A 198 -7.99 -10.04 -14.46
N GLU A 199 -7.83 -9.95 -13.13
CA GLU A 199 -8.74 -9.26 -12.22
C GLU A 199 -8.01 -8.28 -11.31
N ILE A 200 -8.77 -7.27 -10.85
CA ILE A 200 -8.34 -6.31 -9.83
C ILE A 200 -8.95 -6.72 -8.49
N TYR A 201 -8.18 -6.61 -7.41
CA TYR A 201 -8.60 -6.88 -6.05
C TYR A 201 -8.27 -5.71 -5.14
N ASN A 202 -9.26 -5.21 -4.43
CA ASN A 202 -9.06 -4.35 -3.28
C ASN A 202 -8.66 -5.20 -2.06
N ILE A 203 -7.58 -4.81 -1.42
CA ILE A 203 -7.18 -5.38 -0.14
C ILE A 203 -7.46 -4.31 0.92
N GLY A 204 -8.55 -4.44 1.64
CA GLY A 204 -9.00 -3.49 2.67
C GLY A 204 -9.41 -4.21 3.96
N SER A 205 -9.41 -3.49 5.08
CA SER A 205 -9.91 -4.01 6.35
C SER A 205 -11.44 -4.16 6.35
N GLY A 206 -12.13 -3.30 5.60
CA GLY A 206 -13.59 -3.13 5.64
C GLY A 206 -14.05 -2.23 6.78
N GLU A 207 -13.10 -1.63 7.52
CA GLU A 207 -13.34 -0.64 8.56
C GLU A 207 -12.47 0.58 8.30
N SER A 208 -13.10 1.73 8.21
CA SER A 208 -12.40 2.99 7.98
C SER A 208 -12.50 3.89 9.20
N VAL A 209 -11.38 4.47 9.61
CA VAL A 209 -11.28 5.26 10.84
C VAL A 209 -10.60 6.59 10.55
N SER A 210 -11.01 7.66 11.25
CA SER A 210 -10.34 8.96 11.12
C SER A 210 -8.96 8.94 11.78
N VAL A 211 -8.03 9.72 11.21
CA VAL A 211 -6.70 9.93 11.83
C VAL A 211 -6.86 10.45 13.25
N ARG A 212 -7.85 11.34 13.49
CA ARG A 212 -8.15 11.90 14.79
C ARG A 212 -8.50 10.81 15.80
N THR A 213 -9.40 9.91 15.48
CA THR A 213 -9.79 8.79 16.35
C THR A 213 -8.58 7.91 16.70
N CYS A 214 -7.70 7.62 15.74
CA CYS A 214 -6.49 6.85 15.98
C CYS A 214 -5.53 7.55 16.96
N ILE A 215 -5.37 8.88 16.83
CA ILE A 215 -4.47 9.65 17.68
C ILE A 215 -5.05 9.83 19.09
N ASP A 216 -6.36 10.12 19.20
CA ASP A 216 -7.01 10.23 20.51
C ASP A 216 -6.89 8.92 21.30
N TYR A 217 -7.15 7.78 20.63
CA TYR A 217 -6.94 6.45 21.22
C TYR A 217 -5.48 6.23 21.67
N ALA A 218 -4.52 6.58 20.81
CA ALA A 218 -3.10 6.41 21.15
C ALA A 218 -2.66 7.25 22.34
N ILE A 219 -3.13 8.51 22.46
CA ILE A 219 -2.85 9.40 23.60
C ILE A 219 -3.43 8.80 24.88
N GLU A 220 -4.71 8.38 24.86
CA GLU A 220 -5.37 7.76 26.00
C GLU A 220 -4.66 6.48 26.45
N LYS A 221 -4.38 5.58 25.48
CA LYS A 221 -3.77 4.27 25.75
C LYS A 221 -2.36 4.36 26.32
N SER A 222 -1.54 5.29 25.80
CA SER A 222 -0.16 5.48 26.26
C SER A 222 -0.01 6.36 27.49
N GLY A 223 -1.08 7.08 27.92
CA GLY A 223 -0.99 8.12 28.94
C GLY A 223 -0.16 9.34 28.51
N SER A 224 -0.02 9.56 27.20
CA SER A 224 0.78 10.66 26.65
C SER A 224 0.18 12.02 26.99
N THR A 225 1.06 13.00 27.18
CA THR A 225 0.70 14.42 27.37
C THR A 225 0.70 15.22 26.06
N SER A 226 0.79 14.56 24.92
CA SER A 226 0.79 15.17 23.60
C SER A 226 -0.43 16.06 23.39
N LYS A 227 -0.22 17.21 22.74
CA LYS A 227 -1.27 18.14 22.35
C LYS A 227 -1.53 18.06 20.86
N ILE A 228 -2.78 18.29 20.47
CA ILE A 228 -3.16 18.34 19.07
C ILE A 228 -3.40 19.78 18.67
N GLU A 229 -2.67 20.24 17.66
CA GLU A 229 -2.86 21.52 16.97
C GLU A 229 -3.55 21.28 15.64
N VAL A 230 -4.64 22.01 15.39
CA VAL A 230 -5.34 21.98 14.11
C VAL A 230 -4.69 23.00 13.18
N ILE A 231 -4.24 22.53 12.03
CA ILE A 231 -3.61 23.36 11.01
C ILE A 231 -4.31 23.19 9.64
N GLU A 232 -4.22 24.22 8.80
CA GLU A 232 -4.68 24.09 7.42
C GLU A 232 -3.72 23.25 6.58
N PRO A 233 -4.23 22.37 5.67
CA PRO A 233 -3.40 21.67 4.71
C PRO A 233 -2.69 22.64 3.77
N ALA A 234 -1.40 22.40 3.53
CA ALA A 234 -0.65 23.13 2.52
C ALA A 234 -1.32 23.02 1.13
N LYS A 235 -1.17 24.03 0.28
CA LYS A 235 -1.77 24.07 -1.07
C LYS A 235 -1.49 22.78 -1.87
N PHE A 236 -0.25 22.29 -1.84
CA PHE A 236 0.13 21.05 -2.50
C PHE A 236 -0.69 19.86 -1.97
N HIS A 237 -0.87 19.77 -0.66
CA HIS A 237 -1.65 18.70 -0.03
C HIS A 237 -3.10 18.70 -0.51
N LYS A 238 -3.73 19.89 -0.58
CA LYS A 238 -5.10 20.06 -1.11
C LYS A 238 -5.25 19.57 -2.57
N VAL A 239 -4.17 19.67 -3.36
CA VAL A 239 -4.18 19.24 -4.78
C VAL A 239 -4.00 17.74 -4.95
N VAL A 240 -3.12 17.10 -4.17
CA VAL A 240 -2.71 15.71 -4.43
C VAL A 240 -3.37 14.68 -3.51
N GLN A 241 -4.01 15.11 -2.42
CA GLN A 241 -4.61 14.20 -1.45
C GLN A 241 -6.11 14.02 -1.72
N THR A 242 -6.52 12.77 -1.69
CA THR A 242 -7.94 12.41 -1.53
C THR A 242 -8.33 12.59 -0.06
N VAL A 243 -9.42 13.30 0.22
CA VAL A 243 -9.82 13.64 1.59
C VAL A 243 -10.19 12.39 2.38
N ASN A 244 -11.11 11.58 1.86
CA ASN A 244 -11.51 10.32 2.49
C ASN A 244 -11.19 9.14 1.58
N MET A 245 -10.86 7.99 2.17
CA MET A 245 -10.68 6.76 1.43
C MET A 245 -11.19 5.57 2.25
N GLU A 246 -12.24 4.99 1.71
CA GLU A 246 -12.84 3.75 2.16
C GLU A 246 -12.81 2.77 0.99
N ILE A 247 -12.27 1.58 1.21
CA ILE A 247 -12.11 0.56 0.16
C ILE A 247 -13.20 -0.49 0.32
N ASP A 248 -13.95 -0.76 -0.74
CA ASP A 248 -14.84 -1.91 -0.78
C ASP A 248 -13.99 -3.19 -0.86
N ASN A 249 -14.09 -4.03 0.16
CA ASN A 249 -13.36 -5.29 0.26
C ASN A 249 -14.26 -6.53 0.04
N THR A 250 -15.45 -6.35 -0.50
CA THR A 250 -16.44 -7.43 -0.71
C THR A 250 -15.82 -8.58 -1.50
N LYS A 251 -15.15 -8.26 -2.59
CA LYS A 251 -14.55 -9.26 -3.50
C LYS A 251 -13.52 -10.16 -2.80
N ILE A 252 -12.66 -9.61 -1.96
CA ILE A 252 -11.68 -10.42 -1.22
C ILE A 252 -12.32 -11.16 -0.04
N LYS A 253 -13.35 -10.60 0.58
CA LYS A 253 -14.16 -11.30 1.60
C LYS A 253 -14.83 -12.56 1.04
N GLU A 254 -15.32 -12.52 -0.19
CA GLU A 254 -15.91 -13.69 -0.88
C GLU A 254 -14.87 -14.81 -1.08
N LEU A 255 -13.56 -14.49 -1.18
CA LEU A 255 -12.50 -15.50 -1.19
C LEU A 255 -12.25 -16.11 0.20
N GLY A 256 -12.77 -15.50 1.26
CA GLY A 256 -12.61 -15.91 2.66
C GLY A 256 -11.59 -15.08 3.45
N PHE A 257 -11.22 -13.88 2.97
CA PHE A 257 -10.33 -12.98 3.72
C PHE A 257 -11.05 -12.38 4.93
N LEU A 258 -10.39 -12.47 6.07
CA LEU A 258 -10.77 -11.81 7.30
C LEU A 258 -9.51 -11.23 7.94
N PRO A 259 -9.41 -9.90 8.11
CA PRO A 259 -8.31 -9.29 8.84
C PRO A 259 -8.25 -9.83 10.28
N LYS A 260 -7.05 -10.09 10.75
CA LYS A 260 -6.82 -10.59 12.11
C LYS A 260 -6.72 -9.46 13.14
N TYR A 261 -6.27 -8.28 12.69
CA TYR A 261 -5.99 -7.13 13.55
C TYR A 261 -6.92 -5.97 13.21
N THR A 262 -7.57 -5.41 14.23
CA THR A 262 -8.26 -4.12 14.14
C THR A 262 -7.23 -2.98 14.14
N ILE A 263 -7.67 -1.77 13.78
CA ILE A 263 -6.77 -0.59 13.86
C ILE A 263 -6.27 -0.36 15.31
N TYR A 264 -7.06 -0.66 16.30
CA TYR A 264 -6.68 -0.52 17.71
C TYR A 264 -5.61 -1.53 18.11
N ASP A 265 -5.74 -2.79 17.67
CA ASP A 265 -4.69 -3.81 17.87
C ASP A 265 -3.37 -3.41 17.21
N ILE A 266 -3.44 -2.79 16.02
CA ILE A 266 -2.26 -2.28 15.30
C ILE A 266 -1.61 -1.14 16.08
N ILE A 267 -2.40 -0.19 16.60
CA ILE A 267 -1.89 0.93 17.40
C ILE A 267 -1.22 0.40 18.68
N ASP A 268 -1.87 -0.52 19.40
CA ASP A 268 -1.31 -1.12 20.61
C ASP A 268 0.06 -1.76 20.35
N ARG A 269 0.17 -2.58 19.29
CA ARG A 269 1.44 -3.20 18.89
C ARG A 269 2.52 -2.17 18.54
N LEU A 270 2.15 -1.10 17.84
CA LEU A 270 3.11 -0.04 17.47
C LEU A 270 3.58 0.78 18.68
N LEU A 271 2.72 0.97 19.67
CA LEU A 271 3.07 1.62 20.92
C LEU A 271 3.97 0.76 21.82
N GLU A 272 3.73 -0.57 21.84
CA GLU A 272 4.53 -1.50 22.66
C GLU A 272 5.96 -1.71 22.13
N LYS A 273 6.14 -1.80 20.81
CA LYS A 273 7.42 -2.17 20.17
C LYS A 273 8.35 -1.01 19.84
N ASN A 274 7.95 0.21 20.06
CA ASN A 274 8.82 1.39 20.00
C ASN A 274 8.92 2.04 21.39
N PRO A 275 9.47 1.35 22.41
CA PRO A 275 9.69 2.01 23.69
C PRO A 275 10.63 3.20 23.48
N ILE A 276 10.37 4.26 24.23
CA ILE A 276 11.21 5.46 24.29
C ILE A 276 12.63 5.01 24.59
N ILE A 277 13.58 5.25 23.66
CA ILE A 277 15.02 5.14 23.92
C ILE A 277 15.51 6.48 24.46
#